data_40694e06d12a0e3284ad3ff5b778c492
#
_entry.id   40694e06d12a0e3284ad3ff5b778c492
#
_cell.length_a   1.000
_cell.length_b   1.000
_cell.length_c   1.000
_cell.angle_alpha   90.00
_cell.angle_beta   90.00
_cell.angle_gamma   90.00
#
_symmetry.space_group_name_H-M   'P 1'
#
loop_
_entity.id
_entity.type
_entity.pdbx_description
1 polymer ?
#
loop_
_entity_poly.entity_id
_entity_poly.type
_entity_poly.pdbx_seq_one_letter_code
_entity_poly.pdbx_strand_id
1 'polypeptide(L)'
;ASEYAYMLSDIGQVKNAAEIIAGEKDKSELGVTAVDDVTLQVELNVPVSYFLSLMYFPTFYPVNEEFFNSCGDTFATSPETTLSNGAFVLDSYEPAATAFHLTKNADYYDAAKVQLSGLSYQVIQDSQQALMNYQTGVLDTTLVNGEQVDQVKDDPEFMTVGAGYLWYVSPNMSAVPELANLN
;
A
#
# COMPACT_ATOMS: atom_id res chain seq x y z
N ALA A 1 -7.58 -7.69 -14.96
CA ALA A 1 -7.12 -7.97 -13.58
C ALA A 1 -6.23 -6.82 -13.13
N SER A 2 -6.21 -6.52 -11.82
CA SER A 2 -5.26 -5.56 -11.23
C SER A 2 -3.83 -6.09 -11.34
N GLU A 3 -2.84 -5.20 -11.44
CA GLU A 3 -1.41 -5.56 -11.41
C GLU A 3 -1.03 -6.36 -10.14
N TYR A 4 -1.75 -6.14 -9.03
CA TYR A 4 -1.53 -6.82 -7.76
C TYR A 4 -2.41 -8.08 -7.56
N ALA A 5 -3.08 -8.57 -8.59
CA ALA A 5 -3.91 -9.77 -8.49
C ALA A 5 -3.11 -11.02 -8.05
N TYR A 6 -1.80 -11.09 -8.40
CA TYR A 6 -0.90 -12.16 -7.95
C TYR A 6 -0.77 -12.26 -6.42
N MET A 7 -1.09 -11.19 -5.69
CA MET A 7 -1.10 -11.25 -4.23
C MET A 7 -2.15 -12.23 -3.69
N LEU A 8 -3.25 -12.45 -4.42
CA LEU A 8 -4.26 -13.44 -4.06
C LEU A 8 -3.83 -14.87 -4.45
N SER A 9 -3.22 -15.04 -5.63
CA SER A 9 -2.84 -16.35 -6.17
C SER A 9 -1.48 -16.83 -5.65
N ASP A 10 -0.40 -16.15 -6.05
CA ASP A 10 0.97 -16.63 -5.85
C ASP A 10 1.43 -16.45 -4.41
N ILE A 11 1.05 -15.35 -3.78
CA ILE A 11 1.49 -15.00 -2.43
C ILE A 11 0.49 -15.51 -1.38
N GLY A 12 -0.79 -15.19 -1.57
CA GLY A 12 -1.85 -15.52 -0.60
C GLY A 12 -2.37 -16.94 -0.71
N GLN A 13 -2.10 -17.63 -1.83
CA GLN A 13 -2.55 -19.00 -2.08
C GLN A 13 -4.06 -19.20 -1.92
N VAL A 14 -4.85 -18.14 -2.22
CA VAL A 14 -6.30 -18.24 -2.14
C VAL A 14 -6.82 -19.21 -3.19
N LYS A 15 -7.66 -20.14 -2.78
CA LYS A 15 -8.21 -21.20 -3.63
C LYS A 15 -8.89 -20.61 -4.87
N ASN A 16 -8.58 -21.16 -6.03
CA ASN A 16 -9.06 -20.76 -7.36
C ASN A 16 -8.63 -19.36 -7.83
N ALA A 17 -7.83 -18.61 -7.07
CA ALA A 17 -7.43 -17.27 -7.47
C ALA A 17 -6.61 -17.26 -8.78
N ALA A 18 -5.70 -18.22 -8.97
CA ALA A 18 -4.89 -18.32 -10.18
C ALA A 18 -5.76 -18.58 -11.43
N GLU A 19 -6.66 -19.53 -11.35
CA GLU A 19 -7.58 -19.91 -12.44
C GLU A 19 -8.53 -18.79 -12.81
N ILE A 20 -9.01 -18.01 -11.81
CA ILE A 20 -9.86 -16.84 -12.03
C ILE A 20 -9.06 -15.72 -12.73
N ILE A 21 -7.82 -15.46 -12.30
CA ILE A 21 -6.93 -14.48 -12.94
C ILE A 21 -6.64 -14.87 -14.38
N ALA A 22 -6.47 -16.17 -14.66
CA ALA A 22 -6.29 -16.70 -16.01
C ALA A 22 -7.58 -16.69 -16.86
N GLY A 23 -8.74 -16.42 -16.27
CA GLY A 23 -10.04 -16.44 -16.95
C GLY A 23 -10.60 -17.86 -17.17
N GLU A 24 -10.09 -18.84 -16.44
CA GLU A 24 -10.48 -20.25 -16.54
C GLU A 24 -11.68 -20.60 -15.62
N LYS A 25 -11.91 -19.78 -14.59
CA LYS A 25 -13.01 -19.93 -13.64
C LYS A 25 -13.75 -18.62 -13.42
N ASP A 26 -15.01 -18.72 -12.98
CA ASP A 26 -15.80 -17.56 -12.58
C ASP A 26 -15.36 -17.02 -11.22
N LYS A 27 -15.44 -15.70 -11.04
CA LYS A 27 -15.06 -15.04 -9.79
C LYS A 27 -15.85 -15.52 -8.56
N SER A 28 -17.06 -16.05 -8.75
CA SER A 28 -17.87 -16.64 -7.67
C SER A 28 -17.28 -17.94 -7.10
N GLU A 29 -16.31 -18.55 -7.79
CA GLU A 29 -15.60 -19.74 -7.31
C GLU A 29 -14.38 -19.43 -6.45
N LEU A 30 -14.08 -18.13 -6.22
CA LEU A 30 -12.97 -17.74 -5.34
C LEU A 30 -13.16 -18.34 -3.95
N GLY A 31 -12.10 -18.88 -3.38
CA GLY A 31 -12.10 -19.46 -2.02
C GLY A 31 -12.32 -18.46 -0.89
N VAL A 32 -13.24 -17.50 -1.09
CA VAL A 32 -13.62 -16.49 -0.10
C VAL A 32 -15.12 -16.48 0.04
N THR A 33 -15.61 -16.70 1.26
CA THR A 33 -17.07 -16.83 1.51
C THR A 33 -17.44 -16.03 2.76
N ALA A 34 -18.42 -15.15 2.65
CA ALA A 34 -19.12 -14.59 3.80
C ALA A 34 -20.07 -15.66 4.35
N VAL A 35 -19.73 -16.24 5.50
CA VAL A 35 -20.52 -17.30 6.15
C VAL A 35 -21.75 -16.69 6.82
N ASP A 36 -21.58 -15.52 7.42
CA ASP A 36 -22.60 -14.69 8.03
C ASP A 36 -22.12 -13.21 8.07
N ASP A 37 -22.89 -12.34 8.71
CA ASP A 37 -22.64 -10.89 8.76
C ASP A 37 -21.31 -10.49 9.42
N VAL A 38 -20.68 -11.40 10.16
CA VAL A 38 -19.44 -11.12 10.93
C VAL A 38 -18.34 -12.15 10.69
N THR A 39 -18.58 -13.15 9.85
CA THR A 39 -17.66 -14.27 9.61
C THR A 39 -17.27 -14.34 8.14
N LEU A 40 -15.99 -14.11 7.85
CA LEU A 40 -15.40 -14.33 6.53
C LEU A 40 -14.53 -15.59 6.59
N GLN A 41 -14.80 -16.54 5.72
CA GLN A 41 -14.00 -17.74 5.54
C GLN A 41 -13.13 -17.62 4.30
N VAL A 42 -11.84 -17.93 4.44
CA VAL A 42 -10.89 -17.99 3.31
C VAL A 42 -10.29 -19.39 3.24
N GLU A 43 -10.41 -20.02 2.07
CA GLU A 43 -9.76 -21.29 1.77
C GLU A 43 -8.46 -21.05 1.00
N LEU A 44 -7.39 -21.73 1.41
CA LEU A 44 -6.08 -21.66 0.78
C LEU A 44 -5.76 -22.96 0.07
N ASN A 45 -5.07 -22.90 -1.07
CA ASN A 45 -4.57 -24.09 -1.79
C ASN A 45 -3.54 -24.86 -0.96
N VAL A 46 -2.68 -24.13 -0.25
CA VAL A 46 -1.70 -24.66 0.70
C VAL A 46 -1.65 -23.77 1.95
N PRO A 47 -1.37 -24.35 3.13
CA PRO A 47 -1.26 -23.54 4.34
C PRO A 47 -0.02 -22.65 4.27
N VAL A 48 -0.21 -21.34 4.46
CA VAL A 48 0.87 -20.36 4.54
C VAL A 48 0.81 -19.63 5.87
N SER A 49 1.89 -19.68 6.65
CA SER A 49 1.93 -19.15 8.01
C SER A 49 1.81 -17.62 8.08
N TYR A 50 2.17 -16.94 7.01
CA TYR A 50 2.14 -15.47 6.91
C TYR A 50 0.82 -14.92 6.36
N PHE A 51 -0.20 -15.75 6.09
CA PHE A 51 -1.44 -15.29 5.44
C PHE A 51 -2.08 -14.08 6.14
N LEU A 52 -2.16 -14.11 7.47
CA LEU A 52 -2.73 -13.00 8.24
C LEU A 52 -1.92 -11.70 8.09
N SER A 53 -0.61 -11.79 7.89
CA SER A 53 0.24 -10.62 7.65
C SER A 53 -0.06 -9.95 6.30
N LEU A 54 -0.59 -10.69 5.32
CA LEU A 54 -0.99 -10.13 4.03
C LEU A 54 -2.20 -9.19 4.14
N MET A 55 -2.98 -9.28 5.21
CA MET A 55 -4.14 -8.40 5.44
C MET A 55 -3.75 -6.93 5.60
N TYR A 56 -2.47 -6.63 5.85
CA TYR A 56 -1.94 -5.26 5.83
C TYR A 56 -1.69 -4.72 4.42
N PHE A 57 -1.75 -5.57 3.40
CA PHE A 57 -1.51 -5.15 2.02
C PHE A 57 -2.83 -4.69 1.37
N PRO A 58 -2.84 -3.56 0.62
CA PRO A 58 -4.08 -2.96 0.11
C PRO A 58 -4.99 -3.87 -0.71
N THR A 59 -4.45 -4.87 -1.41
CA THR A 59 -5.24 -5.85 -2.18
C THR A 59 -6.25 -6.61 -1.32
N PHE A 60 -5.98 -6.74 -0.01
CA PHE A 60 -6.84 -7.46 0.94
C PHE A 60 -7.77 -6.54 1.74
N TYR A 61 -7.72 -5.23 1.51
CA TYR A 61 -8.59 -4.31 2.24
C TYR A 61 -10.06 -4.50 1.82
N PRO A 62 -10.98 -4.46 2.78
CA PRO A 62 -12.40 -4.51 2.49
C PRO A 62 -12.83 -3.26 1.73
N VAL A 63 -13.71 -3.44 0.74
CA VAL A 63 -14.30 -2.36 -0.03
C VAL A 63 -15.82 -2.41 0.17
N ASN A 64 -16.43 -1.26 0.49
CA ASN A 64 -17.88 -1.16 0.52
C ASN A 64 -18.42 -1.17 -0.93
N GLU A 65 -19.15 -2.22 -1.29
CA GLU A 65 -19.62 -2.43 -2.67
C GLU A 65 -20.58 -1.33 -3.13
N GLU A 66 -21.51 -0.92 -2.29
CA GLU A 66 -22.49 0.13 -2.62
C GLU A 66 -21.78 1.46 -2.89
N PHE A 67 -20.87 1.85 -2.02
CA PHE A 67 -20.08 3.06 -2.19
C PHE A 67 -19.17 3.00 -3.43
N PHE A 68 -18.47 1.88 -3.65
CA PHE A 68 -17.65 1.67 -4.83
C PHE A 68 -18.48 1.84 -6.12
N ASN A 69 -19.62 1.17 -6.20
CA ASN A 69 -20.50 1.24 -7.37
C ASN A 69 -21.09 2.65 -7.57
N SER A 70 -21.36 3.39 -6.49
CA SER A 70 -21.84 4.77 -6.58
C SER A 70 -20.79 5.76 -7.12
N CYS A 71 -19.52 5.52 -6.84
CA CYS A 71 -18.42 6.35 -7.31
C CYS A 71 -18.00 6.03 -8.75
N GLY A 72 -18.13 4.78 -9.20
CA GLY A 72 -17.68 4.34 -10.52
C GLY A 72 -16.20 4.65 -10.76
N ASP A 73 -15.90 5.27 -11.89
CA ASP A 73 -14.52 5.61 -12.30
C ASP A 73 -13.85 6.69 -11.43
N THR A 74 -14.61 7.36 -10.56
CA THR A 74 -14.09 8.39 -9.65
C THR A 74 -13.71 7.84 -8.26
N PHE A 75 -13.91 6.53 -8.02
CA PHE A 75 -13.56 5.92 -6.73
C PHE A 75 -12.12 6.23 -6.32
N ALA A 76 -11.94 6.70 -5.08
CA ALA A 76 -10.65 7.05 -4.46
C ALA A 76 -9.83 8.13 -5.22
N THR A 77 -10.49 9.05 -5.93
CA THR A 77 -9.82 10.16 -6.63
C THR A 77 -10.00 11.51 -5.95
N SER A 78 -10.91 11.62 -4.98
CA SER A 78 -11.16 12.82 -4.17
C SER A 78 -11.59 12.43 -2.76
N PRO A 79 -11.64 13.39 -1.80
CA PRO A 79 -12.18 13.12 -0.47
C PRO A 79 -13.60 12.53 -0.49
N GLU A 80 -14.48 13.05 -1.35
CA GLU A 80 -15.88 12.63 -1.45
C GLU A 80 -16.03 11.21 -2.01
N THR A 81 -15.05 10.74 -2.77
CA THR A 81 -15.05 9.42 -3.39
C THR A 81 -14.11 8.42 -2.69
N THR A 82 -13.58 8.81 -1.53
CA THR A 82 -12.69 7.98 -0.70
C THR A 82 -13.39 7.63 0.61
N LEU A 83 -13.68 6.35 0.83
CA LEU A 83 -14.20 5.85 2.09
C LEU A 83 -13.06 5.22 2.89
N SER A 84 -12.88 5.62 4.14
CA SER A 84 -11.83 5.12 5.02
C SER A 84 -12.39 4.64 6.36
N ASN A 85 -11.92 3.49 6.82
CA ASN A 85 -12.13 3.00 8.19
C ASN A 85 -10.86 3.10 9.05
N GLY A 86 -9.82 3.81 8.57
CA GLY A 86 -8.56 4.02 9.27
C GLY A 86 -8.62 5.14 10.31
N ALA A 87 -7.48 5.38 10.98
CA ALA A 87 -7.34 6.39 12.02
C ALA A 87 -7.50 7.84 11.52
N PHE A 88 -7.33 8.06 10.22
CA PHE A 88 -7.46 9.35 9.55
C PHE A 88 -8.29 9.22 8.29
N VAL A 89 -8.96 10.29 7.93
CA VAL A 89 -9.75 10.43 6.69
C VAL A 89 -9.17 11.55 5.85
N LEU A 90 -9.19 11.38 4.53
CA LEU A 90 -8.75 12.41 3.59
C LEU A 90 -9.79 13.55 3.59
N ASP A 91 -9.38 14.77 3.91
CA ASP A 91 -10.28 15.93 3.95
C ASP A 91 -9.96 16.99 2.88
N SER A 92 -8.71 16.98 2.36
CA SER A 92 -8.36 17.84 1.23
C SER A 92 -7.36 17.15 0.31
N TYR A 93 -7.73 17.05 -0.96
CA TYR A 93 -6.89 16.55 -2.04
C TYR A 93 -7.42 17.07 -3.38
N GLU A 94 -6.54 17.62 -4.18
CA GLU A 94 -6.82 18.00 -5.56
C GLU A 94 -5.81 17.29 -6.48
N PRO A 95 -6.24 16.79 -7.64
CA PRO A 95 -5.33 16.21 -8.63
C PRO A 95 -4.17 17.17 -8.95
N ALA A 96 -2.94 16.68 -8.95
CA ALA A 96 -1.72 17.45 -9.12
C ALA A 96 -1.40 18.48 -8.02
N ALA A 97 -2.10 18.48 -6.90
CA ALA A 97 -1.70 19.28 -5.74
C ALA A 97 -0.34 18.82 -5.20
N THR A 98 0.42 19.76 -4.69
CA THR A 98 1.70 19.50 -4.01
C THR A 98 1.55 19.29 -2.51
N ALA A 99 0.33 19.36 -1.99
CA ALA A 99 0.01 19.13 -0.59
C ALA A 99 -1.39 18.52 -0.45
N PHE A 100 -1.58 17.70 0.57
CA PHE A 100 -2.89 17.17 0.95
C PHE A 100 -2.95 17.01 2.48
N HIS A 101 -4.16 16.89 2.99
CA HIS A 101 -4.39 16.82 4.43
C HIS A 101 -5.34 15.67 4.78
N LEU A 102 -5.07 15.04 5.91
CA LEU A 102 -5.96 14.07 6.53
C LEU A 102 -6.33 14.56 7.94
N THR A 103 -7.60 14.44 8.30
CA THR A 103 -8.09 14.72 9.65
C THR A 103 -8.27 13.42 10.44
N LYS A 104 -8.23 13.53 11.76
CA LYS A 104 -8.52 12.39 12.63
C LYS A 104 -9.93 11.87 12.39
N ASN A 105 -10.04 10.56 12.20
CA ASN A 105 -11.33 9.86 12.10
C ASN A 105 -11.91 9.62 13.49
N ALA A 106 -13.01 10.31 13.81
CA ALA A 106 -13.68 10.16 15.09
C ALA A 106 -14.38 8.79 15.24
N ASP A 107 -14.75 8.17 14.12
CA ASP A 107 -15.42 6.87 14.07
C ASP A 107 -14.46 5.68 13.99
N TYR A 108 -13.15 5.94 14.01
CA TYR A 108 -12.16 4.87 14.06
C TYR A 108 -12.30 4.05 15.35
N TYR A 109 -12.32 2.73 15.24
CA TYR A 109 -12.59 1.83 16.37
C TYR A 109 -11.66 2.06 17.59
N ASP A 110 -10.46 2.60 17.39
CA ASP A 110 -9.47 2.89 18.42
C ASP A 110 -9.10 4.39 18.47
N ALA A 111 -10.04 5.26 18.12
CA ALA A 111 -9.85 6.72 18.04
C ALA A 111 -9.29 7.34 19.34
N ALA A 112 -9.58 6.73 20.51
CA ALA A 112 -9.06 7.20 21.79
C ALA A 112 -7.53 7.12 21.91
N LYS A 113 -6.88 6.22 21.18
CA LYS A 113 -5.42 6.08 21.15
C LYS A 113 -4.74 7.00 20.14
N VAL A 114 -5.49 7.55 19.20
CA VAL A 114 -4.94 8.46 18.19
C VAL A 114 -4.75 9.84 18.82
N GLN A 115 -3.50 10.24 18.98
CA GLN A 115 -3.14 11.51 19.63
C GLN A 115 -3.11 12.70 18.66
N LEU A 116 -2.74 12.47 17.41
CA LEU A 116 -2.67 13.51 16.40
C LEU A 116 -4.08 13.91 15.93
N SER A 117 -4.30 15.21 15.72
CA SER A 117 -5.55 15.73 15.18
C SER A 117 -5.65 15.61 13.65
N GLY A 118 -4.52 15.53 12.97
CA GLY A 118 -4.43 15.42 11.51
C GLY A 118 -3.00 15.24 11.05
N LEU A 119 -2.85 15.01 9.74
CA LEU A 119 -1.58 14.81 9.06
C LEU A 119 -1.56 15.70 7.80
N SER A 120 -0.53 16.52 7.65
CA SER A 120 -0.30 17.33 6.45
C SER A 120 0.85 16.75 5.66
N TYR A 121 0.60 16.44 4.39
CA TYR A 121 1.60 15.89 3.48
C TYR A 121 2.01 16.92 2.45
N GLN A 122 3.30 16.91 2.09
CA GLN A 122 3.86 17.68 0.99
C GLN A 122 4.49 16.71 -0.02
N VAL A 123 4.18 16.89 -1.29
CA VAL A 123 4.79 16.15 -2.40
C VAL A 123 6.03 16.92 -2.85
N ILE A 124 7.19 16.49 -2.43
CA ILE A 124 8.48 17.12 -2.74
C ILE A 124 9.28 16.15 -3.58
N GLN A 125 9.58 16.53 -4.84
CA GLN A 125 10.32 15.68 -5.78
C GLN A 125 11.84 15.70 -5.53
N ASP A 126 12.36 16.82 -5.04
CA ASP A 126 13.78 16.97 -4.72
C ASP A 126 14.06 16.53 -3.28
N SER A 127 14.83 15.45 -3.13
CA SER A 127 15.15 14.88 -1.82
C SER A 127 16.01 15.78 -0.96
N GLN A 128 16.87 16.63 -1.56
CA GLN A 128 17.66 17.58 -0.79
C GLN A 128 16.80 18.72 -0.23
N GLN A 129 15.83 19.18 -1.01
CA GLN A 129 14.82 20.13 -0.53
C GLN A 129 13.98 19.53 0.62
N ALA A 130 13.59 18.26 0.51
CA ALA A 130 12.86 17.57 1.56
C ALA A 130 13.67 17.48 2.87
N LEU A 131 14.96 17.12 2.79
CA LEU A 131 15.85 17.09 3.94
C LEU A 131 16.04 18.49 4.55
N MET A 132 16.20 19.52 3.73
CA MET A 132 16.31 20.91 4.21
C MET A 132 15.02 21.36 4.91
N ASN A 133 13.85 21.00 4.39
CA ASN A 133 12.56 21.32 5.02
C ASN A 133 12.42 20.65 6.40
N TYR A 134 12.91 19.42 6.55
CA TYR A 134 12.99 18.75 7.85
C TYR A 134 13.95 19.48 8.80
N GLN A 135 15.17 19.76 8.37
CA GLN A 135 16.18 20.45 9.19
C GLN A 135 15.76 21.86 9.65
N THR A 136 14.88 22.51 8.90
CA THR A 136 14.33 23.84 9.23
C THR A 136 13.01 23.78 9.98
N GLY A 137 12.49 22.58 10.32
CA GLY A 137 11.25 22.39 11.06
C GLY A 137 9.98 22.65 10.25
N VAL A 138 10.07 22.63 8.91
CA VAL A 138 8.90 22.71 8.02
C VAL A 138 8.22 21.35 7.91
N LEU A 139 9.01 20.26 8.00
CA LEU A 139 8.54 18.88 8.06
C LEU A 139 8.94 18.25 9.39
N ASP A 140 8.05 17.46 9.96
CA ASP A 140 8.32 16.65 11.16
C ASP A 140 9.06 15.34 10.82
N THR A 141 8.96 14.88 9.58
CA THR A 141 9.61 13.65 9.10
C THR A 141 9.88 13.73 7.60
N THR A 142 10.95 13.06 7.14
CA THR A 142 11.27 12.92 5.71
C THR A 142 11.96 11.59 5.46
N LEU A 143 11.91 11.12 4.20
CA LEU A 143 12.70 9.97 3.77
C LEU A 143 14.09 10.44 3.34
N VAL A 144 15.09 9.64 3.67
CA VAL A 144 16.51 9.88 3.33
C VAL A 144 16.95 8.87 2.28
N ASN A 145 17.51 9.32 1.18
CA ASN A 145 18.11 8.45 0.17
C ASN A 145 19.57 8.10 0.51
N GLY A 146 20.16 7.12 -0.21
CA GLY A 146 21.50 6.62 0.06
C GLY A 146 22.60 7.69 -0.01
N GLU A 147 22.45 8.71 -0.87
CA GLU A 147 23.42 9.79 -1.03
C GLU A 147 23.41 10.79 0.14
N GLN A 148 22.30 10.84 0.86
CA GLN A 148 22.09 11.75 1.99
C GLN A 148 22.46 11.12 3.35
N VAL A 149 22.62 9.78 3.41
CA VAL A 149 22.89 9.07 4.68
C VAL A 149 24.11 9.66 5.41
N ASP A 150 25.18 9.96 4.70
CA ASP A 150 26.39 10.52 5.31
C ASP A 150 26.17 11.90 5.98
N GLN A 151 25.13 12.63 5.57
CA GLN A 151 24.77 13.92 6.15
C GLN A 151 24.03 13.80 7.49
N VAL A 152 23.36 12.66 7.72
CA VAL A 152 22.42 12.49 8.85
C VAL A 152 22.69 11.26 9.71
N LYS A 153 23.63 10.39 9.36
CA LYS A 153 23.89 9.12 10.07
C LYS A 153 24.21 9.28 11.56
N ASP A 154 24.76 10.43 11.95
CA ASP A 154 25.10 10.75 13.33
C ASP A 154 23.99 11.54 14.06
N ASP A 155 22.87 11.83 13.37
CA ASP A 155 21.72 12.46 13.97
C ASP A 155 20.95 11.44 14.82
N PRO A 156 20.64 11.74 16.10
CA PRO A 156 19.91 10.80 16.97
C PRO A 156 18.49 10.50 16.50
N GLU A 157 17.91 11.30 15.62
CA GLU A 157 16.59 11.09 15.03
C GLU A 157 16.64 10.27 13.74
N PHE A 158 17.85 9.98 13.22
CA PHE A 158 17.98 9.12 12.04
C PHE A 158 17.70 7.67 12.37
N MET A 159 16.73 7.08 11.67
CA MET A 159 16.34 5.69 11.84
C MET A 159 16.43 4.91 10.54
N THR A 160 16.88 3.67 10.62
CA THR A 160 16.82 2.71 9.52
C THR A 160 15.85 1.58 9.85
N VAL A 161 14.98 1.25 8.89
CA VAL A 161 14.01 0.17 9.03
C VAL A 161 14.31 -0.90 7.98
N GLY A 162 14.47 -2.15 8.42
CA GLY A 162 14.61 -3.28 7.51
C GLY A 162 13.28 -3.54 6.80
N ALA A 163 13.25 -3.39 5.47
CA ALA A 163 12.04 -3.55 4.68
C ALA A 163 11.83 -4.97 4.12
N GLY A 164 12.79 -5.89 4.32
CA GLY A 164 12.71 -7.27 3.83
C GLY A 164 12.77 -7.41 2.31
N TYR A 165 13.19 -6.37 1.57
CA TYR A 165 13.32 -6.40 0.13
C TYR A 165 14.71 -6.82 -0.31
N LEU A 166 14.75 -7.57 -1.40
CA LEU A 166 15.97 -7.87 -2.13
C LEU A 166 15.95 -7.12 -3.47
N TRP A 167 16.93 -6.25 -3.67
CA TRP A 167 17.11 -5.54 -4.93
C TRP A 167 18.15 -6.25 -5.78
N TYR A 168 17.80 -6.50 -7.05
CA TYR A 168 18.71 -7.16 -7.99
C TYR A 168 18.55 -6.61 -9.40
N VAL A 169 19.59 -6.75 -10.21
CA VAL A 169 19.54 -6.47 -11.64
C VAL A 169 19.30 -7.78 -12.39
N SER A 170 18.23 -7.82 -13.18
CA SER A 170 17.93 -8.98 -14.03
C SER A 170 18.25 -8.63 -15.49
N PRO A 171 19.39 -9.10 -16.03
CA PRO A 171 19.71 -8.89 -17.44
C PRO A 171 18.73 -9.66 -18.35
N ASN A 172 18.25 -9.02 -19.40
CA ASN A 172 17.42 -9.69 -20.42
C ASN A 172 18.31 -10.49 -21.38
N MET A 173 18.69 -11.68 -20.98
CA MET A 173 19.56 -12.56 -21.77
C MET A 173 18.90 -13.07 -23.06
N SER A 174 17.56 -13.04 -23.16
CA SER A 174 16.86 -13.43 -24.39
C SER A 174 16.93 -12.32 -25.47
N ALA A 175 16.93 -11.06 -25.04
CA ALA A 175 17.05 -9.93 -25.98
C ALA A 175 18.51 -9.57 -26.30
N VAL A 176 19.43 -9.87 -25.38
CA VAL A 176 20.88 -9.58 -25.52
C VAL A 176 21.66 -10.86 -25.14
N PRO A 177 21.84 -11.80 -26.09
CA PRO A 177 22.47 -13.10 -25.83
C PRO A 177 23.89 -13.05 -25.27
N GLU A 178 24.61 -11.94 -25.53
CA GLU A 178 25.95 -11.70 -24.99
C GLU A 178 25.97 -11.65 -23.46
N LEU A 179 24.88 -11.24 -22.83
CA LEU A 179 24.73 -11.22 -21.36
C LEU A 179 24.59 -12.60 -20.74
N ALA A 180 24.29 -13.64 -21.52
CA ALA A 180 24.24 -15.02 -21.04
C ALA A 180 25.62 -15.60 -20.74
N ASN A 181 26.70 -14.99 -21.21
CA ASN A 181 28.10 -15.45 -21.08
C ASN A 181 28.89 -14.67 -20.02
N LEU A 182 28.21 -14.01 -19.07
CA LEU A 182 28.87 -13.37 -17.94
C LEU A 182 29.36 -14.43 -16.94
N ASN A 183 30.57 -14.96 -17.21
CA ASN A 183 31.38 -15.75 -16.29
C ASN A 183 32.49 -14.88 -15.70
#